data_8fb1220dda873658f19a8fb5b1c5e152
#
_entry.id   8fb1220dda873658f19a8fb5b1c5e152
#
_cell.length_a   1.000
_cell.length_b   1.000
_cell.length_c   1.000
_cell.angle_alpha   90.00
_cell.angle_beta   90.00
_cell.angle_gamma   90.00
#
_symmetry.space_group_name_H-M   'P 1'
#
loop_
_entity.id
_entity.type
_entity.pdbx_description
1 polymer ?
#
loop_
_entity_poly.entity_id
_entity_poly.type
_entity_poly.pdbx_seq_one_letter_code
_entity_poly.pdbx_strand_id
1 'polypeptide(L)'
;MCIRDRIKDFISIGEDEVDFMLCEIGGTIGDIEGLPFFEAIRQFSQEKPRGECIFMHLTLLPFIKASGELKTKPTQHSVKELRSIGIAPDILVCRSEGPIPVKEREKLALFCNVRPESVIAAQDLKSIYEAPLLSLIHISEPTRPY
;
A
#
# COMPACT_ATOMS: atom_id res chain seq x y z
N MET A 1 -9.04 21.06 20.98
CA MET A 1 -8.62 19.73 20.50
C MET A 1 -9.09 19.58 19.07
N CYS A 2 -8.18 19.46 18.13
CA CYS A 2 -8.47 19.32 16.69
C CYS A 2 -8.92 17.89 16.39
N ILE A 3 -9.70 17.69 15.32
CA ILE A 3 -10.11 16.34 14.90
C ILE A 3 -8.88 15.44 14.59
N ARG A 4 -7.82 16.03 14.05
CA ARG A 4 -6.55 15.33 13.77
C ARG A 4 -5.88 14.81 15.03
N ASP A 5 -5.89 15.58 16.12
CA ASP A 5 -5.33 15.16 17.39
C ASP A 5 -6.08 13.93 17.92
N ARG A 6 -7.42 13.94 17.83
CA ARG A 6 -8.24 12.79 18.22
C ARG A 6 -7.98 11.54 17.39
N ILE A 7 -7.73 11.71 16.08
CA ILE A 7 -7.35 10.58 15.19
C ILE A 7 -5.98 10.04 15.58
N LYS A 8 -5.01 10.91 15.86
CA LYS A 8 -3.67 10.50 16.32
C LYS A 8 -3.73 9.80 17.68
N ASP A 9 -4.49 10.35 18.63
CA ASP A 9 -4.71 9.72 19.94
C ASP A 9 -5.33 8.32 19.76
N PHE A 10 -6.30 8.17 18.86
CA PHE A 10 -6.93 6.88 18.56
C PHE A 10 -5.95 5.86 17.96
N ILE A 11 -5.10 6.29 17.04
CA ILE A 11 -4.06 5.44 16.42
C ILE A 11 -3.05 4.98 17.48
N SER A 12 -2.74 5.81 18.47
CA SER A 12 -1.75 5.48 19.53
C SER A 12 -2.29 4.57 20.62
N ILE A 13 -3.57 4.20 20.61
CA ILE A 13 -4.13 3.32 21.66
C ILE A 13 -3.47 1.94 21.59
N GLY A 14 -2.76 1.55 22.66
CA GLY A 14 -2.10 0.24 22.76
C GLY A 14 -0.77 0.14 22.01
N GLU A 15 -0.23 1.24 21.51
CA GLU A 15 1.04 1.27 20.78
C GLU A 15 2.19 0.66 21.60
N ASP A 16 2.26 0.94 22.89
CA ASP A 16 3.31 0.45 23.79
C ASP A 16 3.18 -1.04 24.15
N GLU A 17 2.08 -1.68 23.79
CA GLU A 17 1.76 -3.07 24.17
C GLU A 17 2.04 -4.08 23.04
N VAL A 18 2.41 -3.60 21.85
CA VAL A 18 2.52 -4.42 20.64
C VAL A 18 3.82 -4.16 19.87
N ASP A 19 4.34 -5.17 19.21
CA ASP A 19 5.51 -5.02 18.32
C ASP A 19 5.16 -4.34 17.00
N PHE A 20 3.94 -4.55 16.51
CA PHE A 20 3.42 -3.97 15.27
C PHE A 20 1.97 -3.55 15.43
N MET A 21 1.67 -2.36 14.94
CA MET A 21 0.30 -1.85 14.85
C MET A 21 -0.07 -1.64 13.38
N LEU A 22 -1.18 -2.24 12.96
CA LEU A 22 -1.73 -2.08 11.62
C LEU A 22 -2.93 -1.14 11.67
N CYS A 23 -2.80 0.01 11.01
CA CYS A 23 -3.87 0.98 10.86
C CYS A 23 -4.35 1.02 9.42
N GLU A 24 -5.63 0.80 9.19
CA GLU A 24 -6.26 0.89 7.88
C GLU A 24 -7.12 2.14 7.78
N ILE A 25 -6.96 2.86 6.65
CA ILE A 25 -7.89 3.90 6.24
C ILE A 25 -8.69 3.36 5.07
N GLY A 26 -9.99 3.16 5.28
CA GLY A 26 -10.90 2.73 4.24
C GLY A 26 -11.20 3.83 3.23
N GLY A 27 -11.77 3.44 2.09
CA GLY A 27 -12.13 4.34 1.00
C GLY A 27 -11.03 4.53 -0.05
N THR A 28 -11.32 5.41 -1.01
CA THR A 28 -10.39 5.70 -2.10
C THR A 28 -9.59 6.97 -1.77
N ILE A 29 -8.30 6.97 -2.10
CA ILE A 29 -7.49 8.18 -1.99
C ILE A 29 -8.10 9.30 -2.84
N GLY A 30 -8.27 10.48 -2.24
CA GLY A 30 -8.93 11.62 -2.87
C GLY A 30 -10.38 11.83 -2.45
N ASP A 31 -10.99 10.88 -1.74
CA ASP A 31 -12.30 11.06 -1.14
C ASP A 31 -12.26 12.14 -0.07
N ILE A 32 -13.21 13.08 -0.12
CA ILE A 32 -13.28 14.23 0.79
C ILE A 32 -13.35 13.78 2.26
N GLU A 33 -14.04 12.69 2.53
CA GLU A 33 -14.22 12.13 3.86
C GLU A 33 -12.92 11.60 4.47
N GLY A 34 -11.99 11.16 3.62
CA GLY A 34 -10.67 10.63 4.02
C GLY A 34 -9.64 11.69 4.38
N LEU A 35 -9.80 12.94 3.92
CA LEU A 35 -8.78 13.98 4.05
C LEU A 35 -8.29 14.22 5.49
N PRO A 36 -9.16 14.30 6.52
CA PRO A 36 -8.70 14.48 7.90
C PRO A 36 -7.84 13.32 8.41
N PHE A 37 -8.14 12.09 7.97
CA PHE A 37 -7.39 10.89 8.35
C PHE A 37 -6.02 10.87 7.67
N PHE A 38 -5.96 11.14 6.37
CA PHE A 38 -4.69 11.21 5.65
C PHE A 38 -3.77 12.29 6.23
N GLU A 39 -4.29 13.46 6.55
CA GLU A 39 -3.48 14.51 7.17
C GLU A 39 -3.02 14.12 8.59
N ALA A 40 -3.87 13.45 9.38
CA ALA A 40 -3.52 12.98 10.71
C ALA A 40 -2.38 11.96 10.66
N ILE A 41 -2.45 10.93 9.78
CA ILE A 41 -1.39 9.92 9.66
C ILE A 41 -0.10 10.50 9.07
N ARG A 42 -0.20 11.46 8.14
CA ARG A 42 0.96 12.17 7.62
C ARG A 42 1.73 12.88 8.75
N GLN A 43 1.01 13.62 9.60
CA GLN A 43 1.59 14.28 10.77
C GLN A 43 2.12 13.27 11.78
N PHE A 44 1.35 12.24 12.09
CA PHE A 44 1.76 11.18 13.01
C PHE A 44 3.08 10.53 12.59
N SER A 45 3.24 10.21 11.31
CA SER A 45 4.47 9.60 10.82
C SER A 45 5.69 10.53 10.90
N GLN A 46 5.47 11.86 10.84
CA GLN A 46 6.55 12.84 10.99
C GLN A 46 6.98 13.03 12.45
N GLU A 47 6.11 12.72 13.41
CA GLU A 47 6.38 12.77 14.84
C GLU A 47 7.14 11.54 15.34
N LYS A 48 7.10 10.44 14.56
CA LYS A 48 7.82 9.20 14.88
C LYS A 48 9.24 9.19 14.30
N PRO A 49 10.16 8.46 14.92
CA PRO A 49 11.47 8.22 14.34
C PRO A 49 11.39 7.62 12.95
N ARG A 50 12.39 7.89 12.12
CA ARG A 50 12.44 7.37 10.76
C ARG A 50 12.48 5.84 10.75
N GLY A 51 11.58 5.23 10.00
CA GLY A 51 11.48 3.78 9.84
C GLY A 51 10.48 3.10 10.78
N GLU A 52 9.91 3.82 11.74
CA GLU A 52 8.85 3.27 12.61
C GLU A 52 7.47 3.27 11.92
N CYS A 53 7.25 4.15 10.95
CA CYS A 53 6.03 4.18 10.16
C CYS A 53 6.31 3.74 8.73
N ILE A 54 5.51 2.79 8.24
CA ILE A 54 5.56 2.28 6.87
C ILE A 54 4.20 2.50 6.22
N PHE A 55 4.19 3.11 5.04
CA PHE A 55 3.00 3.33 4.26
C PHE A 55 2.82 2.24 3.21
N MET A 56 1.79 1.43 3.39
CA MET A 56 1.37 0.41 2.44
C MET A 56 0.15 0.91 1.67
N HIS A 57 0.28 1.04 0.36
CA HIS A 57 -0.80 1.51 -0.50
C HIS A 57 -1.39 0.35 -1.31
N LEU A 58 -2.68 0.09 -1.10
CA LEU A 58 -3.43 -0.94 -1.82
C LEU A 58 -4.08 -0.35 -3.06
N THR A 59 -3.84 -0.96 -4.22
CA THR A 59 -4.39 -0.52 -5.50
C THR A 59 -4.94 -1.67 -6.33
N LEU A 60 -5.76 -1.34 -7.33
CA LEU A 60 -6.26 -2.29 -8.31
C LEU A 60 -5.49 -2.15 -9.63
N LEU A 61 -5.04 -3.27 -10.18
CA LEU A 61 -4.51 -3.40 -11.53
C LEU A 61 -5.53 -4.10 -12.42
N PRO A 62 -6.39 -3.37 -13.13
CA PRO A 62 -7.39 -3.99 -13.98
C PRO A 62 -6.75 -4.64 -15.20
N PHE A 63 -7.18 -5.86 -15.49
CA PHE A 63 -6.86 -6.56 -16.73
C PHE A 63 -7.95 -6.31 -17.76
N ILE A 64 -7.59 -5.75 -18.92
CA ILE A 64 -8.52 -5.50 -20.02
C ILE A 64 -8.50 -6.69 -20.95
N LYS A 65 -9.49 -7.57 -20.84
CA LYS A 65 -9.59 -8.80 -21.65
C LYS A 65 -9.54 -8.53 -23.16
N ALA A 66 -10.16 -7.44 -23.62
CA ALA A 66 -10.21 -7.08 -25.03
C ALA A 66 -8.83 -6.74 -25.62
N SER A 67 -7.91 -6.20 -24.84
CA SER A 67 -6.54 -5.85 -25.27
C SER A 67 -5.48 -6.80 -24.75
N GLY A 68 -5.83 -7.72 -23.83
CA GLY A 68 -4.87 -8.63 -23.22
C GLY A 68 -3.84 -7.94 -22.33
N GLU A 69 -4.15 -6.77 -21.78
CA GLU A 69 -3.18 -5.93 -21.08
C GLU A 69 -3.60 -5.59 -19.66
N LEU A 70 -2.62 -5.58 -18.74
CA LEU A 70 -2.73 -4.95 -17.42
C LEU A 70 -2.60 -3.43 -17.57
N LYS A 71 -3.53 -2.68 -16.96
CA LYS A 71 -3.50 -1.22 -16.97
C LYS A 71 -2.88 -0.70 -15.67
N THR A 72 -1.68 -0.15 -15.79
CA THR A 72 -0.92 0.41 -14.66
C THR A 72 -1.28 1.86 -14.35
N LYS A 73 -1.93 2.58 -15.26
CA LYS A 73 -2.27 4.00 -15.07
C LYS A 73 -3.18 4.29 -13.88
N PRO A 74 -4.22 3.50 -13.57
CA PRO A 74 -5.05 3.76 -12.38
C PRO A 74 -4.22 3.75 -11.09
N THR A 75 -3.33 2.78 -10.94
CA THR A 75 -2.40 2.70 -9.81
C THR A 75 -1.46 3.91 -9.75
N GLN A 76 -0.86 4.29 -10.88
CA GLN A 76 0.01 5.48 -10.96
C GLN A 76 -0.74 6.74 -10.55
N HIS A 77 -2.01 6.88 -10.95
CA HIS A 77 -2.84 8.01 -10.59
C HIS A 77 -3.16 8.02 -9.09
N SER A 78 -3.55 6.89 -8.54
CA SER A 78 -3.82 6.74 -7.11
C SER A 78 -2.59 7.11 -6.25
N VAL A 79 -1.40 6.62 -6.63
CA VAL A 79 -0.15 6.99 -5.94
C VAL A 79 0.19 8.47 -6.10
N LYS A 80 -0.10 9.06 -7.26
CA LYS A 80 0.08 10.50 -7.47
C LYS A 80 -0.81 11.31 -6.51
N GLU A 81 -2.07 10.93 -6.34
CA GLU A 81 -2.98 11.57 -5.38
C GLU A 81 -2.46 11.43 -3.94
N LEU A 82 -2.01 10.23 -3.53
CA LEU A 82 -1.42 10.01 -2.21
C LEU A 82 -0.21 10.93 -1.99
N ARG A 83 0.67 11.04 -2.96
CA ARG A 83 1.86 11.91 -2.89
C ARG A 83 1.50 13.40 -2.87
N SER A 84 0.40 13.82 -3.49
CA SER A 84 -0.05 15.21 -3.44
C SER A 84 -0.45 15.65 -2.03
N ILE A 85 -0.84 14.70 -1.18
CA ILE A 85 -1.14 14.92 0.24
C ILE A 85 0.16 14.92 1.10
N GLY A 86 1.29 14.53 0.51
CA GLY A 86 2.58 14.47 1.21
C GLY A 86 2.92 13.10 1.81
N ILE A 87 2.21 12.04 1.40
CA ILE A 87 2.49 10.67 1.78
C ILE A 87 3.11 9.93 0.60
N ALA A 88 4.30 9.35 0.79
CA ALA A 88 4.93 8.47 -0.18
C ALA A 88 4.77 7.02 0.26
N PRO A 89 4.27 6.11 -0.58
CA PRO A 89 4.18 4.71 -0.21
C PRO A 89 5.57 4.07 -0.15
N ASP A 90 5.80 3.23 0.84
CA ASP A 90 6.99 2.37 0.95
C ASP A 90 6.75 1.03 0.24
N ILE A 91 5.51 0.55 0.33
CA ILE A 91 5.05 -0.71 -0.26
C ILE A 91 3.80 -0.45 -1.10
N LEU A 92 3.78 -1.02 -2.29
CA LEU A 92 2.65 -0.98 -3.21
C LEU A 92 2.06 -2.38 -3.34
N VAL A 93 0.87 -2.59 -2.81
CA VAL A 93 0.12 -3.85 -2.93
C VAL A 93 -0.87 -3.72 -4.08
N CYS A 94 -0.65 -4.48 -5.13
CA CYS A 94 -1.44 -4.40 -6.36
C CYS A 94 -2.36 -5.62 -6.47
N ARG A 95 -3.66 -5.41 -6.26
CA ARG A 95 -4.66 -6.43 -6.52
C ARG A 95 -4.81 -6.65 -8.02
N SER A 96 -4.73 -7.90 -8.48
CA SER A 96 -4.82 -8.27 -9.90
C SER A 96 -5.45 -9.65 -10.07
N GLU A 97 -6.08 -9.90 -11.24
CA GLU A 97 -6.66 -11.21 -11.57
C GLU A 97 -5.58 -12.30 -11.74
N GLY A 98 -4.35 -11.90 -12.03
CA GLY A 98 -3.22 -12.81 -12.28
C GLY A 98 -1.87 -12.19 -11.91
N PRO A 99 -0.77 -12.90 -12.19
CA PRO A 99 0.56 -12.43 -11.85
C PRO A 99 0.91 -11.14 -12.59
N ILE A 100 1.69 -10.27 -11.94
CA ILE A 100 2.18 -9.04 -12.54
C ILE A 100 3.48 -9.34 -13.27
N PRO A 101 3.54 -9.20 -14.61
CA PRO A 101 4.77 -9.40 -15.35
C PRO A 101 5.89 -8.45 -14.89
N VAL A 102 7.14 -8.89 -15.02
CA VAL A 102 8.32 -8.12 -14.54
C VAL A 102 8.34 -6.71 -15.14
N LYS A 103 8.05 -6.57 -16.42
CA LYS A 103 8.01 -5.27 -17.11
C LYS A 103 7.01 -4.29 -16.50
N GLU A 104 5.81 -4.76 -16.16
CA GLU A 104 4.76 -3.96 -15.53
C GLU A 104 5.13 -3.62 -14.08
N ARG A 105 5.79 -4.54 -13.37
CA ARG A 105 6.30 -4.31 -12.01
C ARG A 105 7.38 -3.22 -12.02
N GLU A 106 8.36 -3.29 -12.90
CA GLU A 106 9.40 -2.27 -13.06
C GLU A 106 8.81 -0.91 -13.43
N LYS A 107 7.83 -0.90 -14.33
CA LYS A 107 7.10 0.30 -14.71
C LYS A 107 6.35 0.92 -13.53
N LEU A 108 5.64 0.12 -12.73
CA LEU A 108 4.97 0.59 -11.51
C LEU A 108 5.99 1.15 -10.52
N ALA A 109 7.07 0.41 -10.28
CA ALA A 109 8.14 0.84 -9.38
C ALA A 109 8.69 2.22 -9.76
N LEU A 110 9.00 2.40 -11.05
CA LEU A 110 9.53 3.66 -11.57
C LEU A 110 8.53 4.82 -11.40
N PHE A 111 7.28 4.64 -11.83
CA PHE A 111 6.29 5.73 -11.80
C PHE A 111 5.73 6.01 -10.42
N CYS A 112 5.68 5.01 -9.55
CA CYS A 112 5.21 5.14 -8.17
C CYS A 112 6.33 5.52 -7.19
N ASN A 113 7.60 5.53 -7.66
CA ASN A 113 8.78 5.84 -6.86
C ASN A 113 8.95 4.90 -5.65
N VAL A 114 8.76 3.61 -5.91
CA VAL A 114 9.03 2.52 -4.97
C VAL A 114 10.06 1.57 -5.57
N ARG A 115 10.65 0.70 -4.75
CA ARG A 115 11.56 -0.33 -5.26
C ARG A 115 10.75 -1.42 -5.97
N PRO A 116 11.29 -2.10 -7.00
CA PRO A 116 10.61 -3.22 -7.66
C PRO A 116 10.19 -4.33 -6.70
N GLU A 117 11.01 -4.58 -5.66
CA GLU A 117 10.74 -5.56 -4.60
C GLU A 117 9.57 -5.16 -3.71
N SER A 118 9.31 -3.84 -3.59
CA SER A 118 8.19 -3.29 -2.82
C SER A 118 6.87 -3.30 -3.59
N VAL A 119 6.85 -3.74 -4.86
CA VAL A 119 5.62 -3.93 -5.64
C VAL A 119 5.15 -5.37 -5.47
N ILE A 120 4.14 -5.57 -4.64
CA ILE A 120 3.60 -6.88 -4.28
C ILE A 120 2.33 -7.15 -5.10
N ALA A 121 2.25 -8.33 -5.70
CA ALA A 121 1.05 -8.78 -6.38
C ALA A 121 0.11 -9.47 -5.38
N ALA A 122 -1.08 -8.90 -5.18
CA ALA A 122 -2.18 -9.53 -4.45
C ALA A 122 -3.16 -10.11 -5.47
N GLN A 123 -2.94 -11.36 -5.84
CA GLN A 123 -3.79 -12.04 -6.83
C GLN A 123 -5.15 -12.39 -6.26
N ASP A 124 -6.18 -12.34 -7.10
CA ASP A 124 -7.51 -12.82 -6.73
C ASP A 124 -7.47 -14.32 -6.44
N LEU A 125 -8.01 -14.69 -5.30
CA LEU A 125 -8.02 -16.06 -4.78
C LEU A 125 -9.44 -16.62 -4.79
N LYS A 126 -9.54 -17.95 -4.87
CA LYS A 126 -10.81 -18.64 -4.74
C LYS A 126 -11.36 -18.58 -3.32
N SER A 127 -10.48 -18.49 -2.33
CA SER A 127 -10.82 -18.39 -0.93
C SER A 127 -9.93 -17.38 -0.21
N ILE A 128 -10.52 -16.54 0.63
CA ILE A 128 -9.79 -15.56 1.45
C ILE A 128 -8.78 -16.24 2.41
N TYR A 129 -9.03 -17.48 2.79
CA TYR A 129 -8.14 -18.27 3.64
C TYR A 129 -6.83 -18.68 2.96
N GLU A 130 -6.73 -18.54 1.64
CA GLU A 130 -5.49 -18.76 0.88
C GLU A 130 -4.58 -17.51 0.87
N ALA A 131 -5.10 -16.35 1.26
CA ALA A 131 -4.34 -15.08 1.22
C ALA A 131 -3.04 -15.12 2.05
N PRO A 132 -2.99 -15.67 3.26
CA PRO A 132 -1.75 -15.80 4.01
C PRO A 132 -0.68 -16.63 3.30
N LEU A 133 -1.07 -17.67 2.56
CA LEU A 133 -0.15 -18.51 1.80
C LEU A 133 0.51 -17.73 0.66
N LEU A 134 -0.25 -16.91 -0.07
CA LEU A 134 0.33 -16.04 -1.10
C LEU A 134 1.34 -15.04 -0.54
N SER A 135 1.02 -14.45 0.60
CA SER A 135 1.91 -13.55 1.31
C SER A 135 3.23 -14.23 1.69
N LEU A 136 3.16 -15.44 2.21
CA LEU A 136 4.34 -16.22 2.62
C LEU A 136 5.21 -16.64 1.42
N ILE A 137 4.62 -17.00 0.28
CA ILE A 137 5.37 -17.38 -0.92
C ILE A 137 6.16 -16.19 -1.49
N HIS A 138 5.63 -14.97 -1.40
CA HIS A 138 6.31 -13.78 -1.92
C HIS A 138 7.34 -13.17 -0.96
N ILE A 139 7.23 -13.40 0.33
CA ILE A 139 8.07 -12.79 1.37
C ILE A 139 9.12 -13.76 1.90
N SER A 140 8.87 -15.06 1.86
CA SER A 140 9.66 -16.06 2.55
C SER A 140 10.57 -16.92 1.66
N GLU A 141 10.64 -16.69 0.35
CA GLU A 141 11.77 -17.25 -0.41
C GLU A 141 12.98 -16.34 -0.21
N PRO A 142 13.92 -16.69 0.68
CA PRO A 142 15.23 -16.08 0.64
C PRO A 142 15.80 -16.44 -0.73
N THR A 143 16.10 -15.44 -1.55
CA THR A 143 16.98 -15.61 -2.71
C THR A 143 18.22 -16.32 -2.20
N ARG A 144 18.28 -17.64 -2.39
CA ARG A 144 19.52 -18.39 -2.16
C ARG A 144 20.52 -17.85 -3.17
N PRO A 145 21.64 -17.25 -2.75
CA PRO A 145 22.73 -17.00 -3.68
C PRO A 145 23.24 -18.37 -4.13
N TYR A 146 23.19 -18.61 -5.41
CA TYR A 146 23.94 -19.69 -6.04
C TYR A 146 25.40 -19.33 -6.10
#